data_3e8853d527e2cf781018366b48442ec3
#
_entry.id   3e8853d527e2cf781018366b48442ec3
#
_cell.length_a   1.000
_cell.length_b   1.000
_cell.length_c   1.000
_cell.angle_alpha   90.00
_cell.angle_beta   90.00
_cell.angle_gamma   90.00
#
_symmetry.space_group_name_H-M   'P 1'
#
loop_
_entity.id
_entity.type
_entity.pdbx_description
1 polymer ?
#
loop_
_entity_poly.entity_id
_entity_poly.type
_entity_poly.pdbx_seq_one_letter_code
_entity_poly.pdbx_strand_id
1 'polypeptide(L)'
;MVRLGELVAYPMKSLDGVAVDRSELGPRGALRGDRSYALVAAGVDPETASVGGDGGYVNGKREPAIHSLRASYERRGTADATPTAVTLRRPERVVDGVTVEADERRFALPDDAEALAAWVGEYVGYAVELVANSNGGFPDDRAAPGPTVVSQATLETVASWFDGVADAREMRRRLRPNVVLEDCPPFFEDRLFADHGEGVRFTIGGVDLVGVNPCQRCVVPSRDPDSGVEIDGFRERFVTKRRESLPEWTESDRFDHDFRLMVNTVVPERSWGSTVAVGDAVAIDETVRVDDDGAEASNA
;
A
#
# COMPACT_ATOMS: atom_id res chain seq x y z
N MET A 1 0.97 -12.02 22.66
CA MET A 1 2.23 -11.40 22.16
C MET A 1 1.92 -10.94 20.74
N VAL A 2 2.17 -9.66 20.43
CA VAL A 2 1.89 -9.12 19.08
C VAL A 2 2.67 -9.88 18.03
N ARG A 3 2.01 -10.20 16.92
CA ARG A 3 2.62 -10.95 15.82
C ARG A 3 2.17 -10.42 14.46
N LEU A 4 2.93 -10.77 13.43
CA LEU A 4 2.55 -10.56 12.05
C LEU A 4 1.45 -11.56 11.68
N GLY A 5 0.22 -11.09 11.47
CA GLY A 5 -0.94 -11.93 11.15
C GLY A 5 -1.14 -12.10 9.65
N GLU A 6 -0.94 -11.04 8.86
CA GLU A 6 -1.05 -11.11 7.41
C GLU A 6 0.03 -10.26 6.74
N LEU A 7 0.58 -10.76 5.65
CA LEU A 7 1.55 -10.08 4.81
C LEU A 7 1.01 -9.98 3.37
N VAL A 8 0.95 -8.76 2.84
CA VAL A 8 0.37 -8.50 1.51
C VAL A 8 1.36 -7.70 0.65
N ALA A 9 1.68 -8.23 -0.51
CA ALA A 9 2.38 -7.48 -1.54
C ALA A 9 1.40 -7.04 -2.62
N TYR A 10 1.68 -5.91 -3.26
CA TYR A 10 0.91 -5.34 -4.37
C TYR A 10 1.78 -5.28 -5.62
N PRO A 11 1.96 -6.37 -6.39
CA PRO A 11 2.96 -6.43 -7.46
C PRO A 11 2.81 -5.32 -8.50
N MET A 12 1.57 -4.92 -8.79
CA MET A 12 1.27 -3.77 -9.66
C MET A 12 0.65 -2.65 -8.84
N LYS A 13 1.23 -1.45 -8.94
CA LYS A 13 0.71 -0.24 -8.28
C LYS A 13 -0.76 -0.05 -8.64
N SER A 14 -1.60 0.22 -7.64
CA SER A 14 -3.05 0.47 -7.74
C SER A 14 -3.95 -0.73 -8.05
N LEU A 15 -3.40 -1.91 -8.36
CA LEU A 15 -4.17 -3.13 -8.57
C LEU A 15 -4.23 -4.00 -7.30
N ASP A 16 -4.90 -5.16 -7.38
CA ASP A 16 -5.07 -6.07 -6.26
C ASP A 16 -3.74 -6.51 -5.65
N GLY A 17 -3.75 -6.75 -4.36
CA GLY A 17 -2.65 -7.36 -3.64
C GLY A 17 -2.74 -8.89 -3.62
N VAL A 18 -1.64 -9.51 -3.24
CA VAL A 18 -1.52 -10.94 -3.02
C VAL A 18 -0.98 -11.21 -1.62
N ALA A 19 -1.68 -12.07 -0.87
CA ALA A 19 -1.17 -12.54 0.41
C ALA A 19 0.03 -13.46 0.18
N VAL A 20 1.04 -13.32 1.04
CA VAL A 20 2.24 -14.15 1.05
C VAL A 20 2.52 -14.62 2.47
N ASP A 21 3.03 -15.84 2.63
CA ASP A 21 3.36 -16.37 3.96
C ASP A 21 4.65 -15.76 4.50
N ARG A 22 5.53 -15.32 3.62
CA ARG A 22 6.80 -14.67 3.92
C ARG A 22 7.22 -13.76 2.78
N SER A 23 8.06 -12.77 3.07
CA SER A 23 8.70 -11.94 2.04
C SER A 23 10.10 -11.55 2.46
N GLU A 24 11.02 -11.53 1.50
CA GLU A 24 12.31 -10.88 1.64
C GLU A 24 12.12 -9.35 1.59
N LEU A 25 12.87 -8.63 2.41
CA LEU A 25 13.00 -7.17 2.31
C LEU A 25 14.05 -6.85 1.24
N GLY A 26 13.57 -6.35 0.12
CA GLY A 26 14.39 -6.02 -1.03
C GLY A 26 15.15 -4.70 -0.89
N PRO A 27 15.70 -4.20 -2.00
CA PRO A 27 16.32 -2.88 -2.04
C PRO A 27 15.38 -1.80 -1.54
N ARG A 28 15.94 -0.79 -0.86
CA ARG A 28 15.20 0.31 -0.21
C ARG A 28 14.19 -0.17 0.87
N GLY A 29 14.29 -1.42 1.30
CA GLY A 29 13.44 -1.98 2.37
C GLY A 29 12.02 -2.36 1.97
N ALA A 30 11.65 -2.23 0.70
CA ALA A 30 10.34 -2.69 0.22
C ALA A 30 10.23 -4.23 0.29
N LEU A 31 9.02 -4.76 0.45
CA LEU A 31 8.80 -6.20 0.25
C LEU A 31 9.17 -6.56 -1.18
N ARG A 32 9.90 -7.67 -1.37
CA ARG A 32 10.35 -8.08 -2.70
C ARG A 32 9.17 -8.29 -3.64
N GLY A 33 9.20 -7.59 -4.77
CA GLY A 33 8.13 -7.60 -5.77
C GLY A 33 6.95 -6.66 -5.48
N ASP A 34 6.92 -6.00 -4.32
CA ASP A 34 5.87 -5.02 -4.03
C ASP A 34 6.01 -3.82 -4.95
N ARG A 35 4.90 -3.41 -5.59
CA ARG A 35 4.82 -2.28 -6.54
C ARG A 35 5.95 -2.28 -7.59
N SER A 36 6.43 -3.49 -7.98
CA SER A 36 7.50 -3.64 -8.97
C SER A 36 7.07 -3.21 -10.38
N TYR A 37 5.77 -3.11 -10.63
CA TYR A 37 5.18 -2.57 -11.85
C TYR A 37 4.22 -1.41 -11.55
N ALA A 38 4.16 -0.45 -12.49
CA ALA A 38 3.17 0.62 -12.47
C ALA A 38 2.68 0.92 -13.89
N LEU A 39 1.43 1.37 -13.99
CA LEU A 39 0.88 1.94 -15.21
C LEU A 39 1.04 3.46 -15.15
N VAL A 40 1.57 4.05 -16.21
CA VAL A 40 1.73 5.49 -16.39
C VAL A 40 1.04 5.93 -17.67
N ALA A 41 0.60 7.18 -17.74
CA ALA A 41 0.15 7.76 -19.01
C ALA A 41 1.31 7.77 -20.01
N ALA A 42 1.05 7.47 -21.27
CA ALA A 42 2.10 7.39 -22.29
C ALA A 42 2.92 8.69 -22.39
N GLY A 43 4.24 8.54 -22.44
CA GLY A 43 5.18 9.65 -22.49
C GLY A 43 5.50 10.33 -21.16
N VAL A 44 5.03 9.79 -20.04
CA VAL A 44 5.37 10.29 -18.70
C VAL A 44 6.57 9.51 -18.17
N ASP A 45 7.61 10.24 -17.76
CA ASP A 45 8.75 9.66 -17.05
C ASP A 45 8.33 9.22 -15.63
N PRO A 46 8.40 7.92 -15.30
CA PRO A 46 8.00 7.40 -14.00
C PRO A 46 8.86 7.94 -12.83
N GLU A 47 10.12 8.37 -13.09
CA GLU A 47 10.99 8.96 -12.07
C GLU A 47 10.49 10.34 -11.62
N THR A 48 9.88 11.10 -12.53
CA THR A 48 9.30 12.42 -12.25
C THR A 48 7.80 12.36 -11.95
N ALA A 49 7.16 11.24 -12.23
CA ALA A 49 5.75 11.04 -11.96
C ALA A 49 5.46 11.22 -10.47
N SER A 50 4.56 12.15 -10.12
CA SER A 50 4.14 12.37 -8.75
C SER A 50 2.91 11.54 -8.39
N VAL A 51 2.85 11.07 -7.14
CA VAL A 51 1.68 10.35 -6.61
C VAL A 51 0.52 11.32 -6.36
N GLY A 52 0.79 12.61 -6.22
CA GLY A 52 -0.15 13.61 -5.73
C GLY A 52 -0.68 14.65 -6.72
N GLY A 53 0.02 14.91 -7.80
CA GLY A 53 -0.32 15.97 -8.77
C GLY A 53 -0.87 15.43 -10.10
N ASP A 54 -0.72 16.17 -11.22
CA ASP A 54 -1.04 15.70 -12.58
C ASP A 54 -0.02 14.65 -13.08
N GLY A 55 0.51 13.85 -12.17
CA GLY A 55 1.72 13.08 -12.16
C GLY A 55 1.75 11.78 -12.91
N GLY A 56 0.82 11.55 -13.82
CA GLY A 56 0.99 10.51 -14.83
C GLY A 56 0.75 9.06 -14.42
N TYR A 57 0.75 8.69 -13.11
CA TYR A 57 0.37 7.33 -12.70
C TYR A 57 -1.12 7.09 -12.92
N VAL A 58 -1.45 5.95 -13.53
CA VAL A 58 -2.82 5.40 -13.55
C VAL A 58 -3.11 4.82 -12.18
N ASN A 59 -3.88 5.52 -11.37
CA ASN A 59 -4.12 5.12 -9.99
C ASN A 59 -5.56 5.41 -9.55
N GLY A 60 -6.05 4.67 -8.55
CA GLY A 60 -7.42 4.78 -8.03
C GLY A 60 -7.80 6.15 -7.47
N LYS A 61 -6.85 7.06 -7.31
CA LYS A 61 -7.11 8.44 -6.87
C LYS A 61 -7.66 9.28 -8.02
N ARG A 62 -7.19 9.07 -9.25
CA ARG A 62 -7.51 9.86 -10.45
C ARG A 62 -8.39 9.12 -11.44
N GLU A 63 -8.16 7.82 -11.57
CA GLU A 63 -8.88 6.94 -12.48
C GLU A 63 -9.75 5.96 -11.67
N PRO A 64 -11.00 6.33 -11.34
CA PRO A 64 -11.88 5.44 -10.60
C PRO A 64 -12.11 4.09 -11.25
N ALA A 65 -12.06 4.01 -12.58
CA ALA A 65 -12.24 2.77 -13.31
C ALA A 65 -11.17 1.71 -12.98
N ILE A 66 -9.98 2.11 -12.49
CA ILE A 66 -8.93 1.16 -12.11
C ILE A 66 -9.36 0.24 -10.95
N HIS A 67 -10.31 0.69 -10.12
CA HIS A 67 -10.87 -0.12 -9.04
C HIS A 67 -11.67 -1.31 -9.55
N SER A 68 -12.22 -1.25 -10.75
CA SER A 68 -12.98 -2.34 -11.36
C SER A 68 -12.09 -3.38 -12.04
N LEU A 69 -10.79 -3.10 -12.21
CA LEU A 69 -9.85 -4.09 -12.70
C LEU A 69 -9.48 -5.05 -11.57
N ARG A 70 -9.66 -6.35 -11.84
CA ARG A 70 -9.24 -7.42 -10.92
C ARG A 70 -7.93 -8.01 -11.42
N ALA A 71 -6.99 -8.24 -10.50
CA ALA A 71 -5.69 -8.81 -10.83
C ALA A 71 -5.39 -10.05 -10.00
N SER A 72 -4.90 -11.10 -10.65
CA SER A 72 -4.29 -12.25 -9.99
C SER A 72 -2.92 -12.52 -10.60
N TYR A 73 -1.99 -13.06 -9.80
CA TYR A 73 -0.58 -13.12 -10.18
C TYR A 73 -0.02 -14.54 -10.12
N GLU A 74 0.75 -14.91 -11.16
CA GLU A 74 1.73 -16.00 -11.10
C GLU A 74 3.07 -15.42 -10.64
N ARG A 75 3.76 -16.07 -9.72
CA ARG A 75 4.96 -15.55 -9.05
C ARG A 75 6.12 -16.53 -9.13
N ARG A 76 7.34 -16.03 -8.97
CA ARG A 76 8.56 -16.86 -8.99
C ARG A 76 8.68 -17.79 -7.78
N GLY A 77 8.10 -17.43 -6.64
CA GLY A 77 8.24 -18.23 -5.42
C GLY A 77 7.34 -17.76 -4.29
N THR A 78 7.51 -18.34 -3.11
CA THR A 78 6.67 -18.05 -1.93
C THR A 78 7.11 -16.79 -1.19
N ALA A 79 8.38 -16.40 -1.26
CA ALA A 79 8.96 -15.23 -0.60
C ALA A 79 9.22 -14.04 -1.55
N ASP A 80 8.98 -14.22 -2.84
CA ASP A 80 9.15 -13.21 -3.89
C ASP A 80 7.81 -12.98 -4.58
N ALA A 81 7.23 -11.82 -4.35
CA ALA A 81 5.96 -11.42 -4.96
C ALA A 81 6.12 -10.90 -6.40
N THR A 82 7.35 -10.87 -6.96
CA THR A 82 7.59 -10.44 -8.34
C THR A 82 6.78 -11.31 -9.29
N PRO A 83 5.85 -10.73 -10.06
CA PRO A 83 5.01 -11.50 -10.96
C PRO A 83 5.77 -11.97 -12.18
N THR A 84 5.52 -13.22 -12.61
CA THR A 84 5.92 -13.75 -13.92
C THR A 84 4.80 -13.66 -14.94
N ALA A 85 3.55 -13.56 -14.45
CA ALA A 85 2.40 -13.24 -15.25
C ALA A 85 1.32 -12.59 -14.38
N VAL A 86 0.43 -11.85 -15.01
CA VAL A 86 -0.78 -11.32 -14.40
C VAL A 86 -1.99 -11.69 -15.25
N THR A 87 -3.06 -12.14 -14.61
CA THR A 87 -4.37 -12.25 -15.23
C THR A 87 -5.18 -11.05 -14.79
N LEU A 88 -5.58 -10.21 -15.74
CA LEU A 88 -6.45 -9.05 -15.54
C LEU A 88 -7.85 -9.36 -16.03
N ARG A 89 -8.85 -8.95 -15.25
CA ARG A 89 -10.27 -8.99 -15.62
C ARG A 89 -10.85 -7.59 -15.54
N ARG A 90 -11.56 -7.16 -16.60
CA ARG A 90 -12.33 -5.91 -16.65
C ARG A 90 -13.82 -6.19 -16.87
N PRO A 91 -14.74 -5.43 -16.25
CA PRO A 91 -16.15 -5.46 -16.62
C PRO A 91 -16.38 -4.69 -17.92
N GLU A 92 -17.59 -4.82 -18.50
CA GLU A 92 -18.03 -3.95 -19.57
C GLU A 92 -18.05 -2.48 -19.12
N ARG A 93 -17.64 -1.59 -20.01
CA ARG A 93 -17.64 -0.15 -19.77
C ARG A 93 -17.82 0.64 -21.07
N VAL A 94 -18.51 1.78 -21.02
CA VAL A 94 -18.56 2.73 -22.15
C VAL A 94 -17.47 3.78 -21.97
N VAL A 95 -16.60 3.92 -22.96
CA VAL A 95 -15.50 4.88 -23.03
C VAL A 95 -15.68 5.72 -24.31
N ASP A 96 -15.86 7.03 -24.18
CA ASP A 96 -16.07 7.96 -25.28
C ASP A 96 -17.16 7.51 -26.29
N GLY A 97 -18.22 6.88 -25.76
CA GLY A 97 -19.33 6.38 -26.59
C GLY A 97 -19.09 5.04 -27.27
N VAL A 98 -17.96 4.40 -27.03
CA VAL A 98 -17.59 3.05 -27.49
C VAL A 98 -17.74 2.07 -26.36
N THR A 99 -18.41 0.94 -26.59
CA THR A 99 -18.48 -0.15 -25.61
C THR A 99 -17.17 -0.93 -25.63
N VAL A 100 -16.52 -0.96 -24.46
CA VAL A 100 -15.39 -1.86 -24.15
C VAL A 100 -15.98 -3.06 -23.44
N GLU A 101 -15.95 -4.21 -24.09
CA GLU A 101 -16.55 -5.44 -23.57
C GLU A 101 -15.83 -5.96 -22.33
N ALA A 102 -16.57 -6.68 -21.50
CA ALA A 102 -15.98 -7.45 -20.41
C ALA A 102 -14.99 -8.48 -20.97
N ASP A 103 -13.81 -8.55 -20.38
CA ASP A 103 -12.74 -9.44 -20.85
C ASP A 103 -11.87 -9.89 -19.68
N GLU A 104 -11.28 -11.08 -19.82
CA GLU A 104 -10.25 -11.60 -18.91
C GLU A 104 -9.07 -12.08 -19.74
N ARG A 105 -7.87 -11.58 -19.43
CA ARG A 105 -6.68 -11.90 -20.20
C ARG A 105 -5.45 -12.09 -19.31
N ARG A 106 -4.67 -13.11 -19.63
CA ARG A 106 -3.38 -13.39 -19.04
C ARG A 106 -2.27 -12.73 -19.86
N PHE A 107 -1.33 -12.08 -19.15
CA PHE A 107 -0.15 -11.45 -19.72
C PHE A 107 1.11 -12.00 -19.05
N ALA A 108 2.05 -12.51 -19.80
CA ALA A 108 3.38 -12.87 -19.32
C ALA A 108 4.21 -11.60 -19.08
N LEU A 109 4.95 -11.53 -17.98
CA LEU A 109 5.74 -10.34 -17.63
C LEU A 109 7.24 -10.69 -17.59
N PRO A 110 8.07 -9.84 -18.23
CA PRO A 110 7.76 -8.56 -18.88
C PRO A 110 7.29 -8.65 -20.35
N ASP A 111 7.24 -9.83 -20.95
CA ASP A 111 7.15 -10.04 -22.41
C ASP A 111 5.89 -9.41 -23.04
N ASP A 112 4.74 -9.46 -22.36
CA ASP A 112 3.46 -8.92 -22.84
C ASP A 112 3.17 -7.48 -22.33
N ALA A 113 4.19 -6.73 -21.88
CA ALA A 113 4.01 -5.40 -21.29
C ALA A 113 3.25 -4.43 -22.19
N GLU A 114 3.58 -4.39 -23.50
CA GLU A 114 2.90 -3.54 -24.48
C GLU A 114 1.44 -3.96 -24.69
N ALA A 115 1.18 -5.28 -24.79
CA ALA A 115 -0.17 -5.81 -24.94
C ALA A 115 -1.06 -5.53 -23.72
N LEU A 116 -0.48 -5.65 -22.50
CA LEU A 116 -1.17 -5.29 -21.26
C LEU A 116 -1.50 -3.80 -21.24
N ALA A 117 -0.53 -2.94 -21.55
CA ALA A 117 -0.72 -1.50 -21.59
C ALA A 117 -1.81 -1.09 -22.60
N ALA A 118 -1.80 -1.66 -23.80
CA ALA A 118 -2.84 -1.40 -24.80
C ALA A 118 -4.24 -1.85 -24.30
N TRP A 119 -4.34 -3.03 -23.67
CA TRP A 119 -5.61 -3.54 -23.13
C TRP A 119 -6.16 -2.68 -21.99
N VAL A 120 -5.29 -2.18 -21.09
CA VAL A 120 -5.70 -1.25 -20.03
C VAL A 120 -6.03 0.12 -20.62
N GLY A 121 -5.23 0.62 -21.59
CA GLY A 121 -5.46 1.90 -22.26
C GLY A 121 -6.83 1.97 -22.94
N GLU A 122 -7.26 0.89 -23.60
CA GLU A 122 -8.61 0.77 -24.13
C GLU A 122 -9.68 0.95 -23.05
N TYR A 123 -9.46 0.36 -21.87
CA TYR A 123 -10.41 0.40 -20.76
C TYR A 123 -10.47 1.77 -20.05
N VAL A 124 -9.34 2.45 -19.89
CA VAL A 124 -9.30 3.77 -19.22
C VAL A 124 -9.56 4.93 -20.20
N GLY A 125 -9.42 4.71 -21.52
CA GLY A 125 -9.74 5.68 -22.55
C GLY A 125 -8.56 6.55 -23.00
N TYR A 126 -7.33 6.22 -22.60
CA TYR A 126 -6.12 6.93 -23.05
C TYR A 126 -4.92 6.00 -23.09
N ALA A 127 -3.89 6.38 -23.84
CA ALA A 127 -2.68 5.59 -23.99
C ALA A 127 -1.90 5.51 -22.66
N VAL A 128 -1.53 4.29 -22.28
CA VAL A 128 -0.74 4.01 -21.08
C VAL A 128 0.47 3.15 -21.41
N GLU A 129 1.45 3.17 -20.53
CA GLU A 129 2.65 2.34 -20.59
C GLU A 129 2.78 1.56 -19.29
N LEU A 130 3.26 0.31 -19.37
CA LEU A 130 3.64 -0.48 -18.21
C LEU A 130 5.14 -0.30 -17.96
N VAL A 131 5.48 0.20 -16.79
CA VAL A 131 6.87 0.41 -16.37
C VAL A 131 7.23 -0.52 -15.22
N ALA A 132 8.49 -0.95 -15.17
CA ALA A 132 9.02 -1.85 -14.14
C ALA A 132 10.16 -1.19 -13.36
N ASN A 133 10.21 -1.45 -12.05
CA ASN A 133 11.30 -1.05 -11.18
C ASN A 133 11.61 -2.19 -10.19
N SER A 134 12.74 -2.85 -10.37
CA SER A 134 13.22 -3.91 -9.47
C SER A 134 14.01 -3.37 -8.27
N ASN A 135 14.29 -2.06 -8.23
CA ASN A 135 15.06 -1.41 -7.18
C ASN A 135 14.11 -0.69 -6.17
N GLY A 136 13.30 -1.48 -5.45
CA GLY A 136 12.36 -0.98 -4.44
C GLY A 136 10.99 -0.55 -4.97
N GLY A 137 10.69 -0.83 -6.25
CA GLY A 137 9.37 -0.59 -6.83
C GLY A 137 8.98 0.89 -6.96
N PHE A 138 7.68 1.14 -6.99
CA PHE A 138 7.05 2.46 -7.08
C PHE A 138 6.24 2.76 -5.81
N PRO A 139 6.89 3.03 -4.66
CA PRO A 139 6.20 3.24 -3.38
C PRO A 139 5.28 4.47 -3.44
N ASP A 140 4.27 4.49 -2.56
CA ASP A 140 3.38 5.65 -2.43
C ASP A 140 4.04 6.79 -1.64
N ASP A 141 4.93 6.45 -0.71
CA ASP A 141 5.81 7.37 0.00
C ASP A 141 7.27 7.03 -0.36
N ARG A 142 7.96 7.96 -1.03
CA ARG A 142 9.35 7.76 -1.46
C ARG A 142 10.36 7.90 -0.33
N ALA A 143 10.02 8.68 0.69
CA ALA A 143 10.85 8.86 1.87
C ALA A 143 10.73 7.66 2.84
N ALA A 144 9.60 6.95 2.80
CA ALA A 144 9.34 5.79 3.65
C ALA A 144 8.88 4.59 2.79
N PRO A 145 9.77 3.99 1.99
CA PRO A 145 9.44 2.96 1.02
C PRO A 145 9.24 1.56 1.62
N GLY A 146 9.42 1.41 2.92
CA GLY A 146 9.20 0.17 3.65
C GLY A 146 7.73 -0.27 3.71
N PRO A 147 7.45 -1.47 4.24
CA PRO A 147 6.09 -1.99 4.35
C PRO A 147 5.24 -1.16 5.31
N THR A 148 4.04 -0.79 4.88
CA THR A 148 3.07 -0.08 5.74
C THR A 148 2.42 -1.05 6.72
N VAL A 149 2.21 -0.59 7.97
CA VAL A 149 1.75 -1.41 9.10
C VAL A 149 0.40 -0.93 9.62
N VAL A 150 -0.49 -1.88 9.92
CA VAL A 150 -1.77 -1.66 10.61
C VAL A 150 -2.11 -2.85 11.49
N SER A 151 -2.93 -2.69 12.53
CA SER A 151 -3.45 -3.82 13.27
C SER A 151 -4.78 -4.33 12.69
N GLN A 152 -5.03 -5.64 12.82
CA GLN A 152 -6.31 -6.24 12.45
C GLN A 152 -7.47 -5.58 13.22
N ALA A 153 -7.27 -5.35 14.51
CA ALA A 153 -8.26 -4.68 15.35
C ALA A 153 -8.57 -3.23 14.90
N THR A 154 -7.58 -2.52 14.34
CA THR A 154 -7.81 -1.22 13.68
C THR A 154 -8.68 -1.35 12.44
N LEU A 155 -8.40 -2.34 11.58
CA LEU A 155 -9.22 -2.58 10.39
C LEU A 155 -10.67 -2.87 10.74
N GLU A 156 -10.92 -3.70 11.77
CA GLU A 156 -12.24 -4.03 12.29
C GLU A 156 -12.95 -2.78 12.85
N THR A 157 -12.23 -2.01 13.66
CA THR A 157 -12.76 -0.78 14.26
C THR A 157 -13.15 0.23 13.19
N VAL A 158 -12.25 0.50 12.23
CA VAL A 158 -12.50 1.47 11.16
C VAL A 158 -13.61 1.00 10.22
N ALA A 159 -13.67 -0.28 9.89
CA ALA A 159 -14.78 -0.84 9.09
C ALA A 159 -16.13 -0.60 9.77
N SER A 160 -16.22 -0.75 11.09
CA SER A 160 -17.44 -0.53 11.85
C SER A 160 -17.96 0.92 11.85
N TRP A 161 -17.15 1.87 11.42
CA TRP A 161 -17.59 3.27 11.30
C TRP A 161 -18.48 3.54 10.09
N PHE A 162 -18.54 2.60 9.14
CA PHE A 162 -19.17 2.82 7.83
C PHE A 162 -20.18 1.70 7.52
N ASP A 163 -21.44 2.05 7.40
CA ASP A 163 -22.52 1.09 7.04
C ASP A 163 -22.32 0.48 5.64
N GLY A 164 -21.59 1.17 4.76
CA GLY A 164 -21.28 0.72 3.39
C GLY A 164 -19.99 -0.10 3.26
N VAL A 165 -19.34 -0.46 4.38
CA VAL A 165 -18.14 -1.32 4.41
C VAL A 165 -18.50 -2.63 5.09
N ALA A 166 -18.32 -3.75 4.38
CA ALA A 166 -18.79 -5.05 4.85
C ALA A 166 -18.02 -5.56 6.08
N ASP A 167 -16.69 -5.46 6.05
CA ASP A 167 -15.81 -6.02 7.09
C ASP A 167 -14.37 -5.45 7.04
N ALA A 168 -13.53 -5.96 7.93
CA ALA A 168 -12.10 -5.63 7.99
C ALA A 168 -11.34 -6.00 6.70
N ARG A 169 -11.74 -7.06 5.99
CA ARG A 169 -11.10 -7.49 4.74
C ARG A 169 -11.34 -6.45 3.64
N GLU A 170 -12.57 -5.92 3.55
CA GLU A 170 -12.86 -4.83 2.62
C GLU A 170 -12.08 -3.56 3.01
N MET A 171 -12.07 -3.20 4.31
CA MET A 171 -11.28 -2.05 4.79
C MET A 171 -9.78 -2.22 4.48
N ARG A 172 -9.22 -3.42 4.62
CA ARG A 172 -7.84 -3.73 4.21
C ARG A 172 -7.62 -3.48 2.71
N ARG A 173 -8.57 -3.86 1.84
CA ARG A 173 -8.50 -3.59 0.39
C ARG A 173 -8.52 -2.10 0.08
N ARG A 174 -9.27 -1.30 0.85
CA ARG A 174 -9.33 0.18 0.74
C ARG A 174 -8.06 0.86 1.22
N LEU A 175 -7.48 0.39 2.33
CA LEU A 175 -6.30 0.99 2.97
C LEU A 175 -4.97 0.49 2.39
N ARG A 176 -4.92 -0.75 1.88
CA ARG A 176 -3.77 -1.37 1.19
C ARG A 176 -2.50 -1.47 2.05
N PRO A 177 -2.57 -1.97 3.29
CA PRO A 177 -1.39 -2.21 4.11
C PRO A 177 -0.56 -3.38 3.56
N ASN A 178 0.75 -3.38 3.86
CA ASN A 178 1.61 -4.53 3.60
C ASN A 178 1.62 -5.51 4.78
N VAL A 179 1.62 -5.00 6.01
CA VAL A 179 1.70 -5.76 7.27
C VAL A 179 0.44 -5.53 8.08
N VAL A 180 -0.24 -6.63 8.45
CA VAL A 180 -1.35 -6.61 9.41
C VAL A 180 -0.91 -7.31 10.68
N LEU A 181 -0.96 -6.60 11.80
CA LEU A 181 -0.60 -7.12 13.13
C LEU A 181 -1.81 -7.76 13.81
N GLU A 182 -1.59 -8.85 14.52
CA GLU A 182 -2.58 -9.54 15.34
C GLU A 182 -2.18 -9.57 16.83
N ASP A 183 -3.11 -9.97 17.68
CA ASP A 183 -2.94 -10.05 19.12
C ASP A 183 -2.58 -8.70 19.78
N CYS A 184 -3.11 -7.61 19.27
CA CYS A 184 -2.93 -6.25 19.79
C CYS A 184 -4.24 -5.43 19.70
N PRO A 185 -4.37 -4.37 20.53
CA PRO A 185 -5.57 -3.51 20.51
C PRO A 185 -5.66 -2.68 19.22
N PRO A 186 -6.83 -2.08 18.94
CA PRO A 186 -6.97 -1.10 17.86
C PRO A 186 -5.96 0.04 18.01
N PHE A 187 -5.46 0.54 16.89
CA PHE A 187 -4.48 1.63 16.80
C PHE A 187 -3.15 1.34 17.51
N PHE A 188 -2.82 0.05 17.66
CA PHE A 188 -1.51 -0.35 18.19
C PHE A 188 -0.36 0.22 17.35
N GLU A 189 -0.54 0.31 16.05
CA GLU A 189 0.42 0.90 15.11
C GLU A 189 0.78 2.34 15.42
N ASP A 190 -0.05 3.09 16.15
CA ASP A 190 0.27 4.46 16.59
C ASP A 190 1.42 4.50 17.62
N ARG A 191 1.84 3.36 18.17
CA ARG A 191 3.05 3.23 18.99
C ARG A 191 4.33 3.14 18.16
N LEU A 192 4.20 3.00 16.85
CA LEU A 192 5.33 2.78 15.93
C LEU A 192 5.86 4.06 15.29
N PHE A 193 5.46 5.24 15.76
CA PHE A 193 6.04 6.53 15.40
C PHE A 193 6.14 7.43 16.63
N ALA A 194 7.00 8.43 16.56
CA ALA A 194 7.24 9.38 17.63
C ALA A 194 7.12 10.83 17.09
N ASP A 195 7.66 11.81 17.78
CA ASP A 195 7.62 13.22 17.40
C ASP A 195 8.32 13.49 16.05
N HIS A 196 8.19 14.72 15.56
CA HIS A 196 8.84 15.16 14.31
C HIS A 196 10.36 14.98 14.35
N GLY A 197 10.92 14.35 13.32
CA GLY A 197 12.35 14.02 13.25
C GLY A 197 12.74 12.77 14.06
N GLU A 198 11.75 12.06 14.61
CA GLU A 198 11.94 10.82 15.34
C GLU A 198 11.11 9.69 14.74
N GLY A 199 11.60 8.47 14.90
CA GLY A 199 10.91 7.23 14.55
C GLY A 199 10.99 6.23 15.70
N VAL A 200 10.20 5.17 15.62
CA VAL A 200 10.24 4.08 16.58
C VAL A 200 10.81 2.84 15.92
N ARG A 201 11.95 2.34 16.44
CA ARG A 201 12.49 1.05 16.03
C ARG A 201 11.64 -0.07 16.61
N PHE A 202 11.34 -1.03 15.79
CA PHE A 202 10.66 -2.26 16.17
C PHE A 202 11.17 -3.42 15.33
N THR A 203 10.93 -4.65 15.78
CA THR A 203 11.34 -5.85 15.05
C THR A 203 10.14 -6.69 14.65
N ILE A 204 10.25 -7.37 13.51
CA ILE A 204 9.38 -8.47 13.07
C ILE A 204 10.27 -9.69 12.87
N GLY A 205 10.11 -10.74 13.68
CA GLY A 205 10.98 -11.93 13.61
C GLY A 205 12.46 -11.62 13.87
N GLY A 206 12.76 -10.55 14.61
CA GLY A 206 14.13 -10.07 14.85
C GLY A 206 14.72 -9.22 13.71
N VAL A 207 13.95 -8.91 12.69
CA VAL A 207 14.34 -8.00 11.59
C VAL A 207 13.96 -6.57 11.96
N ASP A 208 14.91 -5.64 11.93
CA ASP A 208 14.68 -4.24 12.29
C ASP A 208 13.89 -3.47 11.21
N LEU A 209 12.89 -2.71 11.66
CA LEU A 209 12.17 -1.69 10.93
C LEU A 209 12.08 -0.42 11.80
N VAL A 210 11.87 0.73 11.17
CA VAL A 210 11.61 2.00 11.86
C VAL A 210 10.31 2.57 11.34
N GLY A 211 9.34 2.76 12.22
CA GLY A 211 8.11 3.49 11.90
C GLY A 211 8.38 4.99 11.98
N VAL A 212 8.00 5.73 10.95
CA VAL A 212 8.44 7.13 10.80
C VAL A 212 7.31 8.13 10.80
N ASN A 213 6.14 7.79 10.25
CA ASN A 213 5.00 8.70 10.25
C ASN A 213 3.66 7.98 10.08
N PRO A 214 2.56 8.55 10.61
CA PRO A 214 1.22 8.06 10.32
C PRO A 214 0.84 8.40 8.88
N CYS A 215 0.44 7.39 8.10
CA CYS A 215 0.08 7.55 6.69
C CYS A 215 -1.04 8.57 6.50
N GLN A 216 -0.78 9.65 5.77
CA GLN A 216 -1.83 10.54 5.29
C GLN A 216 -2.69 9.81 4.26
N ARG A 217 -4.00 9.78 4.49
CA ARG A 217 -4.94 9.12 3.58
C ARG A 217 -5.38 10.05 2.46
N CYS A 218 -5.56 9.48 1.29
CA CYS A 218 -6.14 10.15 0.13
C CYS A 218 -7.60 9.71 -0.07
N VAL A 219 -8.21 10.01 -1.21
CA VAL A 219 -9.59 9.62 -1.53
C VAL A 219 -9.79 8.11 -1.71
N VAL A 220 -8.75 7.33 -2.00
CA VAL A 220 -8.85 5.89 -2.32
C VAL A 220 -9.62 5.09 -1.26
N PRO A 221 -9.41 5.26 0.06
CA PRO A 221 -10.19 4.54 1.07
C PRO A 221 -11.70 4.81 1.03
N SER A 222 -12.15 5.97 0.53
CA SER A 222 -13.57 6.26 0.38
C SER A 222 -14.22 5.52 -0.77
N ARG A 223 -13.42 5.00 -1.72
CA ARG A 223 -13.91 4.33 -2.93
C ARG A 223 -14.13 2.84 -2.68
N ASP A 224 -15.24 2.33 -3.17
CA ASP A 224 -15.49 0.90 -3.21
C ASP A 224 -14.38 0.19 -4.02
N PRO A 225 -13.76 -0.88 -3.47
CA PRO A 225 -12.59 -1.49 -4.08
C PRO A 225 -12.90 -2.33 -5.33
N ASP A 226 -14.18 -2.49 -5.71
CA ASP A 226 -14.62 -3.24 -6.88
C ASP A 226 -15.25 -2.35 -7.96
N SER A 227 -15.84 -1.21 -7.58
CA SER A 227 -16.54 -0.32 -8.50
C SER A 227 -15.95 1.09 -8.59
N GLY A 228 -15.14 1.50 -7.61
CA GLY A 228 -14.63 2.86 -7.49
C GLY A 228 -15.68 3.89 -7.03
N VAL A 229 -16.90 3.47 -6.72
CA VAL A 229 -17.96 4.34 -6.21
C VAL A 229 -17.56 4.86 -4.82
N GLU A 230 -17.68 6.15 -4.64
CA GLU A 230 -17.29 6.82 -3.40
C GLU A 230 -18.40 6.74 -2.34
N ILE A 231 -18.04 6.48 -1.10
CA ILE A 231 -18.93 6.56 0.05
C ILE A 231 -19.07 8.03 0.44
N ASP A 232 -20.28 8.55 0.39
CA ASP A 232 -20.57 9.93 0.78
C ASP A 232 -20.21 10.21 2.23
N GLY A 233 -19.53 11.34 2.48
CA GLY A 233 -19.13 11.76 3.82
C GLY A 233 -18.08 10.86 4.49
N PHE A 234 -17.38 10.00 3.72
CA PHE A 234 -16.37 9.09 4.26
C PHE A 234 -15.29 9.83 5.04
N ARG A 235 -14.70 10.88 4.45
CA ARG A 235 -13.61 11.62 5.07
C ARG A 235 -14.04 12.31 6.37
N GLU A 236 -15.19 12.97 6.37
CA GLU A 236 -15.74 13.67 7.52
C GLU A 236 -16.03 12.71 8.69
N ARG A 237 -16.66 11.57 8.39
CA ARG A 237 -16.92 10.51 9.38
C ARG A 237 -15.64 9.91 9.90
N PHE A 238 -14.68 9.60 9.02
CA PHE A 238 -13.38 9.08 9.40
C PHE A 238 -12.66 10.02 10.37
N VAL A 239 -12.52 11.31 10.01
CA VAL A 239 -11.84 12.33 10.83
C VAL A 239 -12.50 12.46 12.20
N THR A 240 -13.83 12.53 12.26
CA THR A 240 -14.57 12.60 13.52
C THR A 240 -14.31 11.36 14.38
N LYS A 241 -14.47 10.17 13.81
CA LYS A 241 -14.27 8.91 14.53
C LYS A 241 -12.81 8.69 14.95
N ARG A 242 -11.86 9.06 14.10
CA ARG A 242 -10.44 8.95 14.42
C ARG A 242 -10.08 9.83 15.62
N ARG A 243 -10.55 11.06 15.65
CA ARG A 243 -10.36 11.98 16.77
C ARG A 243 -10.99 11.47 18.07
N GLU A 244 -12.20 10.91 18.00
CA GLU A 244 -12.89 10.31 19.15
C GLU A 244 -12.18 9.07 19.69
N SER A 245 -11.42 8.35 18.85
CA SER A 245 -10.77 7.08 19.18
C SER A 245 -9.25 7.17 19.30
N LEU A 246 -8.69 8.39 19.33
CA LEU A 246 -7.24 8.56 19.44
C LEU A 246 -6.76 8.03 20.80
N PRO A 247 -5.89 6.99 20.83
CA PRO A 247 -5.42 6.45 22.09
C PRO A 247 -4.50 7.41 22.84
N GLU A 248 -4.43 7.24 24.17
CA GLU A 248 -3.53 8.05 25.02
C GLU A 248 -2.03 7.89 24.68
N TRP A 249 -1.67 6.79 24.05
CA TRP A 249 -0.26 6.53 23.63
C TRP A 249 0.10 7.15 22.28
N THR A 250 -0.88 7.75 21.59
CA THR A 250 -0.64 8.33 20.26
C THR A 250 0.01 9.70 20.39
N GLU A 251 1.08 9.93 19.62
CA GLU A 251 1.68 11.25 19.48
C GLU A 251 0.75 12.16 18.68
N SER A 252 -0.08 12.94 19.40
CA SER A 252 -1.19 13.72 18.83
C SER A 252 -0.71 14.84 17.89
N ASP A 253 0.49 15.39 18.13
CA ASP A 253 1.05 16.49 17.34
C ASP A 253 1.41 16.07 15.90
N ARG A 254 1.48 14.75 15.66
CA ARG A 254 1.65 14.17 14.31
C ARG A 254 0.35 14.17 13.49
N PHE A 255 -0.78 14.55 14.09
CA PHE A 255 -2.08 14.63 13.44
C PHE A 255 -2.47 16.09 13.17
N ASP A 256 -1.73 16.75 12.24
CA ASP A 256 -2.11 18.07 11.72
C ASP A 256 -3.52 18.08 11.10
N HIS A 257 -3.96 16.88 10.66
CA HIS A 257 -5.34 16.54 10.33
C HIS A 257 -5.57 15.05 10.64
N ASP A 258 -6.73 14.69 11.16
CA ASP A 258 -7.04 13.32 11.61
C ASP A 258 -7.37 12.32 10.47
N PHE A 259 -7.16 12.69 9.20
CA PHE A 259 -7.29 11.75 8.08
C PHE A 259 -5.98 10.98 7.87
N ARG A 260 -5.50 10.35 8.96
CA ARG A 260 -4.28 9.55 9.03
C ARG A 260 -4.57 8.19 9.67
N LEU A 261 -4.00 7.15 9.11
CA LEU A 261 -4.11 5.78 9.61
C LEU A 261 -3.01 4.93 9.01
N MET A 262 -2.56 3.91 9.74
CA MET A 262 -1.42 3.08 9.41
C MET A 262 -0.10 3.82 9.62
N VAL A 263 1.00 3.10 9.61
CA VAL A 263 2.34 3.69 9.77
C VAL A 263 3.19 3.35 8.56
N ASN A 264 3.83 4.38 8.02
CA ASN A 264 4.88 4.23 7.03
C ASN A 264 6.18 3.85 7.73
N THR A 265 6.96 2.99 7.12
CA THR A 265 8.22 2.51 7.68
C THR A 265 9.40 2.74 6.73
N VAL A 266 10.57 2.80 7.31
CA VAL A 266 11.84 2.59 6.62
C VAL A 266 12.48 1.32 7.16
N VAL A 267 13.26 0.66 6.35
CA VAL A 267 14.00 -0.54 6.73
C VAL A 267 15.48 -0.22 6.63
N PRO A 268 16.23 -0.28 7.75
CA PRO A 268 17.66 -0.05 7.72
C PRO A 268 18.37 -0.98 6.72
N GLU A 269 19.39 -0.48 6.04
CA GLU A 269 20.10 -1.24 4.99
C GLU A 269 20.64 -2.58 5.49
N ARG A 270 21.06 -2.63 6.77
CA ARG A 270 21.50 -3.89 7.42
C ARG A 270 20.43 -4.98 7.49
N SER A 271 19.16 -4.61 7.34
CA SER A 271 18.01 -5.53 7.31
C SER A 271 17.59 -5.94 5.89
N TRP A 272 18.19 -5.36 4.84
CA TRP A 272 17.88 -5.76 3.46
C TRP A 272 18.37 -7.18 3.19
N GLY A 273 17.61 -7.96 2.46
CA GLY A 273 17.86 -9.38 2.25
C GLY A 273 17.31 -10.29 3.35
N SER A 274 16.91 -9.72 4.51
CA SER A 274 16.26 -10.49 5.57
C SER A 274 14.82 -10.84 5.19
N THR A 275 14.27 -11.89 5.81
CA THR A 275 12.91 -12.36 5.54
C THR A 275 12.04 -12.18 6.77
N VAL A 276 10.84 -11.66 6.58
CA VAL A 276 9.76 -11.63 7.56
C VAL A 276 8.66 -12.62 7.15
N ALA A 277 8.01 -13.25 8.12
CA ALA A 277 7.00 -14.28 7.88
C ALA A 277 5.77 -14.13 8.78
N VAL A 278 4.63 -14.58 8.28
CA VAL A 278 3.40 -14.68 9.08
C VAL A 278 3.66 -15.55 10.30
N GLY A 279 3.23 -15.07 11.48
CA GLY A 279 3.49 -15.68 12.77
C GLY A 279 4.71 -15.10 13.51
N ASP A 280 5.56 -14.33 12.85
CA ASP A 280 6.70 -13.68 13.49
C ASP A 280 6.27 -12.74 14.61
N ALA A 281 6.99 -12.80 15.73
CA ALA A 281 6.77 -11.91 16.86
C ALA A 281 7.17 -10.48 16.53
N VAL A 282 6.38 -9.53 17.03
CA VAL A 282 6.64 -8.10 16.88
C VAL A 282 7.01 -7.52 18.26
N ALA A 283 8.13 -6.81 18.32
CA ALA A 283 8.58 -6.14 19.54
C ALA A 283 8.95 -4.69 19.25
N ILE A 284 8.43 -3.77 20.07
CA ILE A 284 8.81 -2.35 20.02
C ILE A 284 10.12 -2.22 20.82
N ASP A 285 11.06 -1.46 20.29
CA ASP A 285 12.35 -1.21 20.91
C ASP A 285 12.44 0.25 21.39
N GLU A 286 13.19 1.08 20.73
CA GLU A 286 13.51 2.44 21.18
C GLU A 286 13.10 3.50 20.14
N THR A 287 12.97 4.74 20.61
CA THR A 287 12.85 5.91 19.75
C THR A 287 14.23 6.25 19.17
N VAL A 288 14.28 6.50 17.87
CA VAL A 288 15.51 6.84 17.13
C VAL A 288 15.31 8.13 16.35
N ARG A 289 16.39 8.87 16.09
CA ARG A 289 16.32 10.00 15.17
C ARG A 289 16.26 9.52 13.74
N VAL A 290 15.45 10.18 12.93
CA VAL A 290 15.37 9.97 11.49
C VAL A 290 15.74 11.26 10.77
N ASP A 291 16.46 11.15 9.67
CA ASP A 291 16.78 12.30 8.81
C ASP A 291 15.57 12.65 7.91
N ASP A 292 15.73 13.73 7.12
CA ASP A 292 14.67 14.20 6.21
C ASP A 292 14.31 13.19 5.12
N ASP A 293 15.20 12.23 4.83
CA ASP A 293 14.96 11.10 3.91
C ASP A 293 14.36 9.88 4.62
N GLY A 294 14.02 9.99 5.92
CA GLY A 294 13.44 8.93 6.75
C GLY A 294 14.44 7.84 7.15
N ALA A 295 15.71 7.95 6.80
CA ALA A 295 16.74 7.02 7.24
C ALA A 295 17.12 7.25 8.72
N GLU A 296 17.53 6.18 9.40
CA GLU A 296 18.05 6.30 10.76
C GLU A 296 19.32 7.15 10.77
N ALA A 297 19.28 8.30 11.47
CA ALA A 297 20.43 9.19 11.55
C ALA A 297 21.57 8.48 12.28
N SER A 298 22.74 8.40 11.62
CA SER A 298 23.96 7.85 12.24
C SER A 298 24.35 8.69 13.44
N ASN A 299 24.49 8.06 14.63
CA ASN A 299 25.10 8.72 15.76
C ASN A 299 26.58 8.95 15.43
N ALA A 300 26.93 10.20 15.08
CA ALA A 300 28.32 10.63 14.88
C ALA A 300 29.01 10.84 16.23
#